data_3abf816e6ef74131de531c135ea4fbdc
#
_entry.id   3abf816e6ef74131de531c135ea4fbdc
#
_cell.length_a   1.000
_cell.length_b   1.000
_cell.length_c   1.000
_cell.angle_alpha   90.00
_cell.angle_beta   90.00
_cell.angle_gamma   90.00
#
_symmetry.space_group_name_H-M   'P 1'
#
loop_
_entity.id
_entity.type
_entity.pdbx_description
1 polymer ?
#
loop_
_entity_poly.entity_id
_entity_poly.type
_entity_poly.pdbx_seq_one_letter_code
_entity_poly.pdbx_strand_id
1 'polypeptide(L)' 'MKRFHVHVGVTDIDRSVAFYSSLFGARPSVVKGDYAKWMLEDPRINFALSMREDATKGVEHVGLQVEDKAELEEVYGRL' A
#
# COMPACT_ATOMS: atom_id res chain seq x y z
N MET A 1 3.97 15.26 6.11
CA MET A 1 2.82 14.48 6.64
C MET A 1 3.02 13.01 6.36
N LYS A 2 2.81 12.20 7.37
CA LYS A 2 3.01 10.75 7.27
C LYS A 2 1.91 10.11 6.42
N ARG A 3 2.23 8.96 5.82
CA ARG A 3 1.33 8.21 4.96
C ARG A 3 1.17 6.81 5.56
N PHE A 4 -0.07 6.34 5.68
CA PHE A 4 -0.30 4.98 6.16
C PHE A 4 0.07 3.99 5.06
N HIS A 5 0.86 2.99 5.39
CA HIS A 5 1.28 1.95 4.44
C HIS A 5 0.58 0.65 4.77
N VAL A 6 -0.06 0.04 3.76
CA VAL A 6 -0.71 -1.26 3.88
C VAL A 6 -0.28 -2.12 2.70
N HIS A 7 0.16 -3.34 2.98
CA HIS A 7 0.47 -4.32 1.95
C HIS A 7 -0.47 -5.51 2.11
N VAL A 8 -1.19 -5.85 1.04
CA VAL A 8 -2.19 -6.92 1.03
C VAL A 8 -1.81 -7.98 0.00
N GLY A 9 -1.81 -9.24 0.44
CA GLY A 9 -1.66 -10.37 -0.48
C GLY A 9 -3.01 -10.76 -1.05
N VAL A 10 -3.07 -10.98 -2.37
CA VAL A 10 -4.31 -11.31 -3.08
C VAL A 10 -4.14 -12.56 -3.93
N THR A 11 -5.26 -13.20 -4.29
CA THR A 11 -5.27 -14.39 -5.13
C THR A 11 -5.47 -14.08 -6.61
N ASP A 12 -5.97 -12.90 -6.93
CA ASP A 12 -6.24 -12.47 -8.31
C ASP A 12 -5.91 -10.98 -8.42
N ILE A 13 -4.73 -10.68 -8.96
CA ILE A 13 -4.25 -9.29 -9.03
C ILE A 13 -5.14 -8.42 -9.92
N ASP A 14 -5.58 -8.93 -11.07
CA ASP A 14 -6.39 -8.14 -12.00
C ASP A 14 -7.74 -7.76 -11.40
N ARG A 15 -8.40 -8.69 -10.75
CA ARG A 15 -9.66 -8.44 -10.05
C ARG A 15 -9.49 -7.45 -8.91
N SER A 16 -8.42 -7.61 -8.16
CA SER A 16 -8.12 -6.73 -7.01
C SER A 16 -7.78 -5.33 -7.47
N VAL A 17 -7.02 -5.19 -8.56
CA VAL A 17 -6.72 -3.87 -9.14
C VAL A 17 -8.00 -3.19 -9.58
N ALA A 18 -8.91 -3.91 -10.24
CA ALA A 18 -10.19 -3.34 -10.67
C ALA A 18 -11.02 -2.87 -9.47
N PHE A 19 -11.10 -3.68 -8.43
CA PHE A 19 -11.85 -3.34 -7.22
C PHE A 19 -11.29 -2.09 -6.54
N TYR A 20 -9.99 -2.07 -6.28
CA TYR A 20 -9.37 -0.95 -5.55
C TYR A 20 -9.29 0.31 -6.39
N SER A 21 -9.13 0.19 -7.71
CA SER A 21 -9.20 1.36 -8.60
C SER A 21 -10.58 2.04 -8.49
N SER A 22 -11.64 1.24 -8.44
CA SER A 22 -13.00 1.76 -8.25
C SER A 22 -13.18 2.36 -6.86
N LEU A 23 -12.73 1.66 -5.83
CA LEU A 23 -12.86 2.11 -4.44
C LEU A 23 -12.13 3.44 -4.21
N PHE A 24 -10.91 3.56 -4.70
CA PHE A 24 -10.10 4.75 -4.53
C PHE A 24 -10.41 5.85 -5.54
N GLY A 25 -11.12 5.51 -6.61
CA GLY A 25 -11.38 6.45 -7.70
C GLY A 25 -10.10 6.84 -8.44
N ALA A 26 -9.11 5.94 -8.49
CA ALA A 26 -7.80 6.23 -9.06
C ALA A 26 -7.13 4.96 -9.56
N ARG A 27 -6.35 5.08 -10.62
CA ARG A 27 -5.53 3.99 -11.12
C ARG A 27 -4.29 3.82 -10.26
N PRO A 28 -3.71 2.60 -10.19
CA PRO A 28 -2.45 2.41 -9.48
C PRO A 28 -1.33 3.27 -10.06
N SER A 29 -0.42 3.70 -9.20
CA SER A 29 0.79 4.41 -9.60
C SER A 29 1.81 3.47 -10.24
N VAL A 30 1.81 2.21 -9.81
CA VAL A 30 2.70 1.15 -10.32
C VAL A 30 1.85 -0.09 -10.56
N VAL A 31 2.03 -0.74 -11.73
CA VAL A 31 1.38 -2.02 -12.06
C VAL A 31 2.43 -2.95 -12.66
N LYS A 32 2.50 -4.16 -12.13
CA LYS A 32 3.29 -5.28 -12.67
C LYS A 32 2.39 -6.52 -12.72
N GLY A 33 2.88 -7.60 -13.28
CA GLY A 33 2.08 -8.82 -13.42
C GLY A 33 1.56 -9.39 -12.09
N ASP A 34 2.31 -9.21 -11.02
CA ASP A 34 2.02 -9.76 -9.69
C ASP A 34 1.98 -8.71 -8.59
N TYR A 35 1.94 -7.41 -8.96
CA TYR A 35 2.08 -6.32 -8.01
C TYR A 35 1.38 -5.06 -8.52
N ALA A 36 0.77 -4.32 -7.60
CA ALA A 36 0.22 -3.00 -7.90
C ALA A 36 0.35 -2.11 -6.65
N LYS A 37 0.49 -0.81 -6.87
CA LYS A 37 0.62 0.13 -5.77
C LYS A 37 -0.09 1.43 -6.09
N TRP A 38 -0.80 1.96 -5.10
CA TRP A 38 -1.41 3.30 -5.13
C TRP A 38 -0.69 4.18 -4.12
N MET A 39 -0.24 5.36 -4.57
CA MET A 39 0.24 6.43 -3.71
C MET A 39 -0.80 7.54 -3.74
N LEU A 40 -1.66 7.60 -2.73
CA LEU A 40 -2.77 8.54 -2.71
C LEU A 40 -2.53 9.66 -1.69
N GLU A 41 -3.12 10.82 -1.98
CA GLU A 41 -3.11 11.95 -1.06
C GLU A 41 -4.39 12.03 -0.22
N ASP A 42 -5.49 11.43 -0.72
CA ASP A 42 -6.77 11.42 -0.03
C ASP A 42 -7.54 10.12 -0.33
N PRO A 43 -7.56 9.14 0.57
CA PRO A 43 -6.82 9.10 1.85
C PRO A 43 -5.32 9.08 1.62
N ARG A 44 -4.56 9.60 2.59
CA ARG A 44 -3.09 9.66 2.47
C ARG A 44 -2.52 8.29 2.81
N ILE A 45 -2.37 7.47 1.79
CA ILE A 45 -2.04 6.06 1.94
C ILE A 45 -1.07 5.61 0.84
N ASN A 46 -0.19 4.71 1.20
CA ASN A 46 0.60 3.88 0.28
C ASN A 46 0.02 2.47 0.38
N PHE A 47 -0.78 2.09 -0.61
CA PHE A 47 -1.50 0.82 -0.62
C PHE A 47 -0.92 -0.09 -1.70
N ALA A 48 -0.42 -1.26 -1.31
CA ALA A 48 0.22 -2.19 -2.22
C ALA A 48 -0.47 -3.54 -2.21
N LEU A 49 -0.54 -4.16 -3.38
CA LEU A 49 -1.05 -5.52 -3.57
C LEU A 49 0.05 -6.39 -4.15
N SER A 50 0.14 -7.63 -3.71
CA SER A 50 0.97 -8.63 -4.39
C SER A 50 0.25 -9.97 -4.49
N MET A 51 0.57 -10.71 -5.56
CA MET A 51 0.01 -12.04 -5.81
C MET A 51 1.18 -12.98 -6.05
N ARG A 52 1.55 -13.75 -5.00
CA ARG A 52 2.60 -14.76 -5.08
C ARG A 52 2.10 -16.01 -4.36
N GLU A 53 2.45 -17.18 -4.85
CA GLU A 53 1.95 -18.45 -4.31
C GLU A 53 2.25 -18.61 -2.82
N ASP A 54 3.43 -18.22 -2.41
CA ASP A 54 3.91 -18.35 -1.02
C ASP A 54 3.61 -17.13 -0.15
N ALA A 55 2.94 -16.11 -0.71
CA ALA A 55 2.64 -14.89 0.04
C ALA A 55 1.42 -15.07 0.93
N THR A 56 1.42 -14.39 2.07
CA THR A 56 0.25 -14.27 2.94
C THR A 56 -0.90 -13.65 2.16
N LYS A 57 -2.10 -14.22 2.28
CA LYS A 57 -3.32 -13.63 1.72
C LYS A 57 -3.95 -12.75 2.80
N GLY A 58 -4.52 -11.61 2.36
CA GLY A 58 -5.00 -10.57 3.28
C GLY A 58 -3.90 -9.63 3.67
N VAL A 59 -4.07 -8.92 4.78
CA VAL A 59 -3.07 -7.93 5.22
C VAL A 59 -1.77 -8.62 5.59
N GLU A 60 -0.70 -8.29 4.88
CA GLU A 60 0.63 -8.84 5.11
C GLU A 60 1.39 -8.00 6.15
N HIS A 61 1.41 -6.68 5.98
CA HIS A 61 2.00 -5.78 6.95
C HIS A 61 1.41 -4.37 6.83
N VAL A 62 1.54 -3.60 7.88
CA VAL A 62 1.17 -2.19 7.93
C VAL A 62 2.32 -1.38 8.52
N GLY A 63 2.32 -0.09 8.26
CA GLY A 63 3.35 0.80 8.81
C GLY A 63 3.05 2.25 8.52
N LEU A 64 4.00 3.10 8.85
CA LEU A 64 3.93 4.52 8.53
C LEU A 64 5.10 4.87 7.60
N GLN A 65 4.78 5.51 6.50
CA GLN A 65 5.76 6.06 5.58
C GLN A 65 5.99 7.51 5.96
N VAL A 66 7.25 7.88 6.16
CA VAL A 66 7.62 9.25 6.50
C VAL A 66 8.23 9.94 5.28
N GLU A 67 8.21 11.27 5.27
CA GLU A 67 8.72 12.06 4.14
C GLU A 67 10.16 12.50 4.34
N ASP A 68 10.60 12.64 5.59
CA ASP A 68 11.93 13.14 5.90
C ASP A 68 12.46 12.57 7.22
N LYS A 69 13.71 12.91 7.51
CA LYS A 69 14.40 12.43 8.71
C LYS A 69 13.74 12.94 10.00
N ALA A 70 13.21 14.14 9.99
CA ALA A 70 12.56 14.71 11.17
C ALA A 70 11.31 13.90 11.54
N GLU A 71 10.51 13.51 10.55
CA GLU A 71 9.35 12.63 10.79
C GLU A 71 9.78 11.25 11.28
N LEU A 72 10.87 10.72 10.75
CA LEU A 72 11.39 9.42 11.18
C LEU A 72 11.80 9.47 12.66
N GLU A 73 12.54 10.50 13.05
CA GLU A 73 12.96 10.69 14.44
C GLU A 73 11.76 10.86 15.37
N GLU A 74 10.73 11.56 14.93
CA GLU A 74 9.49 11.72 15.70
C GLU A 74 8.83 10.37 15.98
N VAL A 75 8.73 9.50 14.96
CA VAL A 75 8.15 8.17 15.14
C VAL A 75 9.00 7.31 16.06
N TYR A 76 10.32 7.28 15.86
CA TYR A 76 11.21 6.51 16.71
C TYR A 76 11.21 7.02 18.15
N GLY A 77 11.02 8.32 18.34
CA GLY A 77 10.92 8.89 19.67
C GLY A 77 9.72 8.41 20.48
N ARG A 78 8.69 7.89 19.81
CA ARG A 78 7.50 7.31 20.45
C ARG A 78 7.69 5.86 20.84
N LEU A 79 8.67 5.20 20.28
CA LEU A 79 8.93 3.77 20.48
C LEU A 79 9.93 3.54 21.60
#